data_c7d5d1d34fee78f89c819771939b3fd5
#
_entry.id   c7d5d1d34fee78f89c819771939b3fd5
#
_cell.length_a   1.000
_cell.length_b   1.000
_cell.length_c   1.000
_cell.angle_alpha   90.00
_cell.angle_beta   90.00
_cell.angle_gamma   90.00
#
_symmetry.space_group_name_H-M   'P 1'
#
loop_
_entity.id
_entity.type
_entity.pdbx_description
1 polymer ?
#
loop_
_entity_poly.entity_id
_entity_poly.type
_entity_poly.pdbx_seq_one_letter_code
_entity_poly.pdbx_strand_id
1 'polypeptide(L)'
;MASHPSHGQQIMEWSERIAAFSEPTWAEKGQLTVTYLTPSHLQTAQALTQLMQEAGFDDVSTDAVGNVVGRYHGTDTAAPALLTGSHFDTVRNGGKYDGRLGILVPIAVVG
;
A
#
# COMPACT_ATOMS: atom_id res chain seq x y z
N MET A 1 27.21 9.37 9.26
CA MET A 1 25.98 9.81 8.58
C MET A 1 25.12 8.58 8.28
N ALA A 2 23.89 8.59 8.74
CA ALA A 2 22.96 7.52 8.38
C ALA A 2 22.64 7.60 6.89
N SER A 3 22.81 6.51 6.16
CA SER A 3 22.39 6.44 4.77
C SER A 3 20.88 6.20 4.73
N HIS A 4 20.18 6.93 3.89
CA HIS A 4 18.80 6.65 3.62
C HIS A 4 18.68 5.41 2.73
N PRO A 5 17.70 4.51 2.99
CA PRO A 5 17.46 3.40 2.07
C PRO A 5 17.09 3.93 0.69
N SER A 6 17.49 3.22 -0.35
CA SER A 6 17.03 3.54 -1.70
C SER A 6 15.53 3.31 -1.82
N HIS A 7 14.88 3.95 -2.80
CA HIS A 7 13.46 3.70 -3.06
C HIS A 7 13.17 2.21 -3.30
N GLY A 8 14.05 1.53 -4.03
CA GLY A 8 13.90 0.09 -4.28
C GLY A 8 13.94 -0.73 -3.00
N GLN A 9 14.88 -0.47 -2.11
CA GLN A 9 14.96 -1.15 -0.82
C GLN A 9 13.70 -0.90 0.03
N GLN A 10 13.26 0.35 0.09
CA GLN A 10 12.07 0.73 0.83
C GLN A 10 10.81 0.04 0.29
N ILE A 11 10.67 -0.01 -1.03
CA ILE A 11 9.55 -0.69 -1.68
C ILE A 11 9.56 -2.18 -1.38
N MET A 12 10.72 -2.82 -1.41
CA MET A 12 10.86 -4.24 -1.06
C MET A 12 10.47 -4.52 0.39
N GLU A 13 10.91 -3.68 1.33
CA GLU A 13 10.54 -3.79 2.74
C GLU A 13 9.04 -3.61 2.94
N TRP A 14 8.44 -2.63 2.29
CA TRP A 14 7.01 -2.40 2.35
C TRP A 14 6.21 -3.54 1.73
N SER A 15 6.70 -4.10 0.62
CA SER A 15 6.08 -5.27 -0.01
C SER A 15 6.02 -6.46 0.94
N GLU A 16 7.10 -6.72 1.68
CA GLU A 16 7.15 -7.76 2.70
C GLU A 16 6.20 -7.43 3.87
N ARG A 17 6.16 -6.18 4.29
CA ARG A 17 5.33 -5.74 5.40
C ARG A 17 3.84 -5.96 5.14
N ILE A 18 3.34 -5.60 3.97
CA ILE A 18 1.93 -5.81 3.63
C ILE A 18 1.63 -7.26 3.23
N ALA A 19 2.62 -8.01 2.79
CA ALA A 19 2.47 -9.44 2.50
C ALA A 19 2.28 -10.30 3.75
N ALA A 20 2.49 -9.76 4.94
CA ALA A 20 2.24 -10.45 6.19
C ALA A 20 0.75 -10.75 6.43
N PHE A 21 -0.14 -10.03 5.76
CA PHE A 21 -1.58 -10.19 5.89
C PHE A 21 -2.11 -11.03 4.74
N SER A 22 -2.42 -12.27 5.03
CA SER A 22 -2.94 -13.25 4.07
C SER A 22 -4.07 -14.04 4.73
N GLU A 23 -4.99 -14.53 3.93
CA GLU A 23 -6.07 -15.39 4.43
C GLU A 23 -5.48 -16.64 5.08
N PRO A 24 -6.01 -17.08 6.25
CA PRO A 24 -5.35 -18.09 7.08
C PRO A 24 -4.98 -19.39 6.36
N THR A 25 -5.89 -19.92 5.54
CA THR A 25 -5.63 -21.16 4.78
C THR A 25 -4.41 -21.04 3.87
N TRP A 26 -4.20 -19.86 3.30
CA TRP A 26 -3.08 -19.57 2.39
C TRP A 26 -1.82 -19.19 3.17
N ALA A 27 -1.98 -18.44 4.25
CA ALA A 27 -0.87 -18.05 5.12
C ALA A 27 -0.14 -19.27 5.69
N GLU A 28 -0.87 -20.31 6.09
CA GLU A 28 -0.29 -21.57 6.58
C GLU A 28 0.61 -22.25 5.55
N LYS A 29 0.38 -22.01 4.26
CA LYS A 29 1.16 -22.57 3.16
C LYS A 29 2.28 -21.62 2.71
N GLY A 30 2.47 -20.48 3.37
CA GLY A 30 3.40 -19.46 2.95
C GLY A 30 2.98 -18.74 1.65
N GLN A 31 1.69 -18.70 1.37
CA GLN A 31 1.09 -18.13 0.16
C GLN A 31 0.31 -16.89 0.48
N LEU A 32 0.31 -15.91 -0.43
CA LEU A 32 -0.42 -14.66 -0.26
C LEU A 32 -1.75 -14.71 -1.02
N THR A 33 -2.83 -14.60 -0.28
CA THR A 33 -4.18 -14.47 -0.82
C THR A 33 -4.94 -13.43 0.00
N VAL A 34 -5.39 -12.37 -0.66
CA VAL A 34 -6.17 -11.30 -0.04
C VAL A 34 -7.32 -10.96 -0.97
N THR A 35 -8.50 -11.49 -0.69
CA THR A 35 -9.69 -11.19 -1.45
C THR A 35 -10.48 -10.04 -0.80
N TYR A 36 -11.24 -9.34 -1.63
CA TYR A 36 -11.97 -8.13 -1.24
C TYR A 36 -12.95 -8.39 -0.08
N LEU A 37 -12.95 -7.47 0.89
CA LEU A 37 -13.82 -7.50 2.08
C LEU A 37 -13.55 -8.64 3.06
N THR A 38 -12.41 -9.30 2.98
CA THR A 38 -11.97 -10.25 4.01
C THR A 38 -11.25 -9.53 5.15
N PRO A 39 -11.06 -10.18 6.33
CA PRO A 39 -10.23 -9.62 7.39
C PRO A 39 -8.81 -9.26 6.93
N SER A 40 -8.20 -10.09 6.07
CA SER A 40 -6.87 -9.82 5.52
C SER A 40 -6.86 -8.57 4.63
N HIS A 41 -7.95 -8.33 3.88
CA HIS A 41 -8.11 -7.12 3.09
C HIS A 41 -8.16 -5.87 4.00
N LEU A 42 -8.92 -5.92 5.08
CA LEU A 42 -8.99 -4.84 6.05
C LEU A 42 -7.64 -4.58 6.72
N GLN A 43 -6.93 -5.63 7.10
CA GLN A 43 -5.60 -5.52 7.70
C GLN A 43 -4.59 -4.90 6.73
N THR A 44 -4.65 -5.28 5.46
CA THR A 44 -3.81 -4.69 4.41
C THR A 44 -4.13 -3.21 4.22
N ALA A 45 -5.42 -2.84 4.21
CA ALA A 45 -5.84 -1.45 4.11
C ALA A 45 -5.31 -0.60 5.28
N GLN A 46 -5.36 -1.14 6.49
CA GLN A 46 -4.81 -0.48 7.68
C GLN A 46 -3.29 -0.30 7.59
N ALA A 47 -2.58 -1.31 7.09
CA ALA A 47 -1.14 -1.23 6.89
C ALA A 47 -0.77 -0.18 5.82
N LEU A 48 -1.51 -0.11 4.72
CA LEU A 48 -1.32 0.91 3.69
C LEU A 48 -1.59 2.32 4.22
N THR A 49 -2.63 2.49 5.01
CA THR A 49 -2.93 3.75 5.69
C THR A 49 -1.74 4.20 6.53
N GLN A 50 -1.20 3.29 7.31
CA GLN A 50 -0.05 3.57 8.16
C GLN A 50 1.21 3.91 7.35
N LEU A 51 1.46 3.19 6.26
CA LEU A 51 2.58 3.48 5.35
C LEU A 51 2.48 4.89 4.77
N MET A 52 1.31 5.29 4.30
CA MET A 52 1.09 6.62 3.75
C MET A 52 1.30 7.71 4.81
N GLN A 53 0.84 7.48 6.04
CA GLN A 53 1.07 8.40 7.16
C GLN A 53 2.56 8.52 7.48
N GLU A 54 3.27 7.41 7.55
CA GLU A 54 4.72 7.39 7.80
C GLU A 54 5.50 8.07 6.68
N ALA A 55 5.03 7.96 5.44
CA ALA A 55 5.64 8.62 4.29
C ALA A 55 5.36 10.14 4.22
N GLY A 56 4.54 10.66 5.12
CA GLY A 56 4.28 12.10 5.22
C GLY A 56 3.10 12.60 4.40
N PHE A 57 2.19 11.73 3.98
CA PHE A 57 0.96 12.15 3.30
C PHE A 57 0.10 12.99 4.24
N ASP A 58 -0.48 14.05 3.70
CA ASP A 58 -1.23 15.03 4.50
C ASP A 58 -2.57 14.50 4.96
N ASP A 59 -3.30 13.81 4.08
CA ASP A 59 -4.58 13.20 4.39
C ASP A 59 -4.59 11.75 3.94
N VAL A 60 -4.98 10.84 4.82
CA VAL A 60 -5.15 9.42 4.49
C VAL A 60 -6.50 8.97 5.01
N SER A 61 -7.31 8.37 4.16
CA SER A 61 -8.65 7.92 4.50
C SER A 61 -9.01 6.64 3.76
N THR A 62 -10.05 5.97 4.26
CA THR A 62 -10.67 4.84 3.57
C THR A 62 -12.08 5.27 3.18
N ASP A 63 -12.45 5.10 1.92
CA ASP A 63 -13.77 5.46 1.44
C ASP A 63 -14.83 4.37 1.77
N ALA A 64 -16.07 4.62 1.36
CA ALA A 64 -17.20 3.75 1.70
C ALA A 64 -17.12 2.35 1.08
N VAL A 65 -16.32 2.17 0.04
CA VAL A 65 -16.14 0.87 -0.64
C VAL A 65 -14.78 0.23 -0.36
N GLY A 66 -14.01 0.81 0.57
CA GLY A 66 -12.77 0.21 1.03
C GLY A 66 -11.51 0.67 0.30
N ASN A 67 -11.57 1.66 -0.58
CA ASN A 67 -10.36 2.23 -1.17
C ASN A 67 -9.59 3.02 -0.13
N VAL A 68 -8.28 2.81 -0.08
CA VAL A 68 -7.37 3.65 0.72
C VAL A 68 -6.93 4.82 -0.14
N VAL A 69 -7.17 6.03 0.32
CA VAL A 69 -6.88 7.27 -0.42
C VAL A 69 -5.90 8.12 0.39
N GLY A 70 -4.73 8.36 -0.17
CA GLY A 70 -3.75 9.28 0.39
C GLY A 70 -3.64 10.54 -0.47
N ARG A 71 -3.55 11.69 0.17
CA ARG A 71 -3.29 12.97 -0.49
C ARG A 71 -2.01 13.58 0.02
N TYR A 72 -1.16 13.95 -0.91
CA TYR A 72 0.04 14.73 -0.64
C TYR A 72 -0.14 16.10 -1.28
N HIS A 73 -0.24 17.14 -0.46
CA HIS A 73 -0.51 18.50 -0.96
C HIS A 73 0.71 19.08 -1.64
N GLY A 74 0.51 19.65 -2.82
CA GLY A 74 1.51 20.44 -3.47
C GLY A 74 1.60 21.85 -2.88
N THR A 75 2.58 22.60 -3.34
CA THR A 75 2.80 23.99 -2.89
C THR A 75 1.77 24.97 -3.46
N ASP A 76 1.19 24.64 -4.62
CA ASP A 76 0.15 25.45 -5.26
C ASP A 76 -1.22 24.81 -5.03
N THR A 77 -2.00 25.39 -4.16
CA THR A 77 -3.35 24.88 -3.80
C THR A 77 -4.36 25.00 -4.94
N ALA A 78 -4.10 25.82 -5.95
CA ALA A 78 -4.94 25.97 -7.13
C ALA A 78 -4.60 25.00 -8.26
N ALA A 79 -3.48 24.28 -8.15
CA ALA A 79 -3.08 23.31 -9.16
C ALA A 79 -4.01 22.08 -9.15
N PRO A 80 -4.28 21.48 -10.31
CA PRO A 80 -5.02 20.24 -10.38
C PRO A 80 -4.23 19.09 -9.75
N ALA A 81 -4.94 18.11 -9.21
CA ALA A 81 -4.32 16.93 -8.61
C ALA A 81 -3.85 15.95 -9.70
N LEU A 82 -2.68 15.34 -9.47
CA LEU A 82 -2.26 14.16 -10.22
C LEU A 82 -2.76 12.93 -9.49
N LEU A 83 -3.54 12.10 -10.16
CA LEU A 83 -4.09 10.88 -9.60
C LEU A 83 -3.31 9.67 -10.10
N THR A 84 -2.90 8.80 -9.18
CA THR A 84 -2.34 7.49 -9.47
C THR A 84 -2.98 6.46 -8.57
N GLY A 85 -3.03 5.21 -8.98
CA GLY A 85 -3.62 4.17 -8.15
C GLY A 85 -3.45 2.78 -8.74
N SER A 86 -3.69 1.80 -7.89
CA SER A 86 -3.68 0.38 -8.24
C SER A 86 -4.48 -0.40 -7.20
N HIS A 87 -4.49 -1.73 -7.29
CA HIS A 87 -5.22 -2.58 -6.37
C HIS A 87 -4.28 -3.27 -5.37
N PHE A 88 -4.80 -3.62 -4.20
CA PHE A 88 -4.05 -4.36 -3.19
C PHE A 88 -4.65 -5.73 -2.82
N ASP A 89 -5.83 -6.06 -3.35
CA ASP A 89 -6.32 -7.42 -3.32
C ASP A 89 -5.48 -8.30 -4.24
N THR A 90 -5.51 -9.60 -4.00
CA THR A 90 -4.78 -10.58 -4.82
C THR A 90 -5.71 -11.69 -5.29
N VAL A 91 -5.33 -12.35 -6.37
CA VAL A 91 -5.85 -13.67 -6.68
C VAL A 91 -5.28 -14.69 -5.69
N ARG A 92 -5.78 -15.90 -5.69
CA ARG A 92 -5.25 -16.97 -4.84
C ARG A 92 -3.78 -17.21 -5.16
N ASN A 93 -2.95 -17.21 -4.12
CA ASN A 93 -1.49 -17.33 -4.25
C ASN A 93 -0.93 -16.33 -5.27
N GLY A 94 -1.36 -15.08 -5.15
CA GLY A 94 -1.13 -14.05 -6.18
C GLY A 94 0.26 -13.42 -6.19
N GLY A 95 1.08 -13.70 -5.19
CA GLY A 95 2.38 -13.05 -5.05
C GLY A 95 2.31 -11.65 -4.44
N LYS A 96 3.48 -11.08 -4.14
CA LYS A 96 3.61 -9.86 -3.33
C LYS A 96 3.51 -8.57 -4.14
N TYR A 97 3.63 -8.65 -5.45
CA TYR A 97 3.90 -7.47 -6.28
C TYR A 97 2.78 -7.09 -7.23
N ASP A 98 1.96 -8.05 -7.62
CA ASP A 98 0.85 -7.78 -8.55
C ASP A 98 -0.13 -6.77 -7.96
N GLY A 99 -0.34 -5.69 -8.66
CA GLY A 99 -1.12 -4.54 -8.22
C GLY A 99 -0.43 -3.68 -7.17
N ARG A 100 0.20 -4.30 -6.21
CA ARG A 100 0.77 -3.64 -5.01
C ARG A 100 1.94 -2.73 -5.33
N LEU A 101 2.79 -3.08 -6.30
CA LEU A 101 3.85 -2.19 -6.75
C LEU A 101 3.31 -0.87 -7.28
N GLY A 102 2.18 -0.89 -7.96
CA GLY A 102 1.54 0.33 -8.45
C GLY A 102 1.02 1.26 -7.35
N ILE A 103 0.96 0.78 -6.12
CA ILE A 103 0.65 1.59 -4.92
C ILE A 103 1.94 2.04 -4.24
N LEU A 104 2.85 1.11 -3.98
CA LEU A 104 4.04 1.36 -3.16
C LEU A 104 5.05 2.27 -3.85
N VAL A 105 5.21 2.15 -5.16
CA VAL A 105 6.13 2.99 -5.92
C VAL A 105 5.75 4.47 -5.83
N PRO A 106 4.50 4.87 -6.11
CA PRO A 106 4.10 6.27 -5.94
C PRO A 106 4.26 6.78 -4.50
N ILE A 107 3.94 5.98 -3.50
CA ILE A 107 4.12 6.38 -2.10
C ILE A 107 5.59 6.68 -1.81
N ALA A 108 6.49 5.81 -2.25
CA ALA A 108 7.92 5.99 -2.03
C ALA A 108 8.50 7.21 -2.76
N VAL A 109 8.02 7.46 -3.97
CA VAL A 109 8.52 8.58 -4.80
C VAL A 109 8.02 9.93 -4.30
N VAL A 110 6.75 10.00 -3.89
CA VAL A 110 6.10 11.23 -3.44
C VAL A 110 6.47 11.55 -2.00
N GLY A 111 6.43 10.56 -1.16
CA GLY A 111 6.81 10.70 0.26
C GLY A 111 8.30 10.72 0.45
#